data_97a689d0a5385ffaa9757e5e42ac7050
#
_entry.id   97a689d0a5385ffaa9757e5e42ac7050
#
_cell.length_a   1.000
_cell.length_b   1.000
_cell.length_c   1.000
_cell.angle_alpha   90.00
_cell.angle_beta   90.00
_cell.angle_gamma   90.00
#
_symmetry.space_group_name_H-M   'P 1'
#
loop_
_entity.id
_entity.type
_entity.pdbx_description
1 polymer ?
#
loop_
_entity_poly.entity_id
_entity_poly.type
_entity_poly.pdbx_seq_one_letter_code
_entity_poly.pdbx_strand_id
1 'polypeptide(L)'
;VSDNVASALWAKLVLNCAYNALSAITRLPYGEIMNSPGLAVPQVMQDIVHECQRVAQASGIALPADTLDAVLHLAATMPGQMSSTAQDLARGKRSEIDHLNGYIVRRGEALGIATPVNRLLHTLVRLLERHLPAQAGGAA
;
A
#
# COMPACT_ATOMS: atom_id res chain seq x y z
N VAL A 1 19.96 -13.05 11.15
CA VAL A 1 18.70 -12.58 11.31
C VAL A 1 17.64 -13.56 11.01
N SER A 2 16.66 -13.46 11.72
CA SER A 2 15.69 -14.49 11.69
C SER A 2 14.61 -14.26 10.68
N ASP A 3 13.92 -15.33 10.34
CA ASP A 3 12.73 -15.27 9.54
C ASP A 3 11.67 -14.37 10.18
N ASN A 4 11.69 -14.25 11.51
CA ASN A 4 10.73 -13.40 12.22
C ASN A 4 10.90 -11.92 11.85
N VAL A 5 12.12 -11.45 11.68
CA VAL A 5 12.35 -10.06 11.28
C VAL A 5 11.85 -9.83 9.86
N ALA A 6 12.16 -10.74 8.95
CA ALA A 6 11.70 -10.63 7.56
C ALA A 6 10.17 -10.67 7.50
N SER A 7 9.55 -11.59 8.24
CA SER A 7 8.10 -11.70 8.27
C SER A 7 7.44 -10.43 8.81
N ALA A 8 8.02 -9.83 9.86
CA ALA A 8 7.47 -8.60 10.43
C ALA A 8 7.59 -7.43 9.46
N LEU A 9 8.73 -7.30 8.77
CA LEU A 9 8.91 -6.25 7.79
C LEU A 9 7.94 -6.40 6.62
N TRP A 10 7.73 -7.62 6.16
CA TRP A 10 6.77 -7.87 5.09
C TRP A 10 5.34 -7.62 5.53
N ALA A 11 4.98 -7.96 6.77
CA ALA A 11 3.65 -7.68 7.29
C ALA A 11 3.38 -6.17 7.28
N LYS A 12 4.37 -5.38 7.67
CA LYS A 12 4.25 -3.93 7.63
C LYS A 12 4.12 -3.42 6.19
N LEU A 13 4.88 -4.01 5.28
CA LEU A 13 4.78 -3.67 3.85
C LEU A 13 3.37 -3.93 3.33
N VAL A 14 2.77 -5.06 3.70
CA VAL A 14 1.42 -5.40 3.25
C VAL A 14 0.40 -4.38 3.76
N LEU A 15 0.49 -3.98 5.03
CA LEU A 15 -0.38 -2.94 5.58
C LEU A 15 -0.26 -1.65 4.78
N ASN A 16 0.97 -1.27 4.47
CA ASN A 16 1.22 -0.05 3.71
C ASN A 16 0.71 -0.16 2.28
N CYS A 17 0.87 -1.31 1.64
CA CYS A 17 0.33 -1.51 0.29
C CYS A 17 -1.19 -1.39 0.27
N ALA A 18 -1.85 -1.86 1.33
CA ALA A 18 -3.31 -1.82 1.40
C ALA A 18 -3.85 -0.40 1.58
N TYR A 19 -3.21 0.41 2.40
CA TYR A 19 -3.79 1.70 2.79
C TYR A 19 -3.15 2.91 2.13
N ASN A 20 -1.84 2.87 1.85
CA ASN A 20 -1.14 4.11 1.48
C ASN A 20 -1.67 4.72 0.19
N ALA A 21 -1.80 3.92 -0.85
CA ALA A 21 -2.27 4.44 -2.13
C ALA A 21 -3.74 4.85 -2.06
N LEU A 22 -4.59 4.03 -1.43
CA LEU A 22 -6.00 4.35 -1.35
C LEU A 22 -6.23 5.66 -0.60
N SER A 23 -5.55 5.86 0.51
CA SER A 23 -5.66 7.11 1.27
C SER A 23 -5.16 8.30 0.46
N ALA A 24 -4.06 8.11 -0.28
CA ALA A 24 -3.51 9.19 -1.10
C ALA A 24 -4.41 9.56 -2.26
N ILE A 25 -4.97 8.56 -2.94
CA ILE A 25 -5.81 8.79 -4.12
C ILE A 25 -7.15 9.41 -3.73
N THR A 26 -7.75 8.91 -2.66
CA THR A 26 -9.07 9.35 -2.24
C THR A 26 -9.04 10.54 -1.30
N ARG A 27 -7.90 10.81 -0.67
CA ARG A 27 -7.73 11.81 0.39
C ARG A 27 -8.60 11.52 1.60
N LEU A 28 -8.87 10.26 1.86
CA LEU A 28 -9.69 9.84 2.98
C LEU A 28 -8.84 9.20 4.07
N PRO A 29 -9.21 9.39 5.33
CA PRO A 29 -8.59 8.63 6.40
C PRO A 29 -9.06 7.18 6.39
N TYR A 30 -8.31 6.32 7.06
CA TYR A 30 -8.52 4.87 7.01
C TYR A 30 -9.95 4.47 7.38
N GLY A 31 -10.51 5.10 8.42
CA GLY A 31 -11.87 4.76 8.85
C GLY A 31 -12.91 5.04 7.78
N GLU A 32 -12.77 6.15 7.06
CA GLU A 32 -13.73 6.49 6.00
C GLU A 32 -13.58 5.57 4.79
N ILE A 33 -12.35 5.15 4.49
CA ILE A 33 -12.14 4.18 3.40
C ILE A 33 -12.89 2.89 3.71
N MET A 34 -12.71 2.36 4.92
CA MET A 34 -13.30 1.07 5.29
C MET A 34 -14.79 1.16 5.58
N ASN A 35 -15.27 2.32 6.07
CA ASN A 35 -16.68 2.50 6.40
C ASN A 35 -17.41 3.12 5.21
N SER A 36 -17.48 2.39 4.13
CA SER A 36 -18.10 2.85 2.88
C SER A 36 -19.15 1.82 2.43
N PRO A 37 -20.34 1.87 3.03
CA PRO A 37 -21.37 0.87 2.73
C PRO A 37 -21.73 0.88 1.25
N GLY A 38 -21.94 -0.31 0.71
CA GLY A 38 -22.28 -0.47 -0.70
C GLY A 38 -21.10 -0.47 -1.65
N LEU A 39 -19.89 -0.22 -1.15
CA LEU A 39 -18.68 -0.28 -1.96
C LEU A 39 -17.89 -1.55 -1.65
N ALA A 40 -17.12 -2.02 -2.62
CA ALA A 40 -16.38 -3.26 -2.50
C ALA A 40 -14.99 -3.05 -1.86
N VAL A 41 -14.89 -2.18 -0.84
CA VAL A 41 -13.60 -1.90 -0.24
C VAL A 41 -12.97 -3.12 0.42
N PRO A 42 -13.70 -3.95 1.18
CA PRO A 42 -13.09 -5.14 1.75
C PRO A 42 -12.52 -6.08 0.69
N GLN A 43 -13.21 -6.23 -0.43
CA GLN A 43 -12.73 -7.07 -1.53
C GLN A 43 -11.47 -6.51 -2.17
N VAL A 44 -11.41 -5.19 -2.33
CA VAL A 44 -10.21 -4.54 -2.86
C VAL A 44 -9.04 -4.76 -1.90
N MET A 45 -9.26 -4.63 -0.59
CA MET A 45 -8.22 -4.90 0.39
C MET A 45 -7.76 -6.35 0.31
N GLN A 46 -8.68 -7.29 0.17
CA GLN A 46 -8.33 -8.70 -0.01
C GLN A 46 -7.47 -8.91 -1.24
N ASP A 47 -7.84 -8.29 -2.35
CA ASP A 47 -7.09 -8.45 -3.60
C ASP A 47 -5.66 -7.93 -3.43
N ILE A 48 -5.49 -6.77 -2.80
CA ILE A 48 -4.16 -6.23 -2.54
C ILE A 48 -3.33 -7.20 -1.70
N VAL A 49 -3.94 -7.67 -0.60
CA VAL A 49 -3.24 -8.56 0.34
C VAL A 49 -2.90 -9.89 -0.31
N HIS A 50 -3.81 -10.47 -1.08
CA HIS A 50 -3.56 -11.74 -1.75
C HIS A 50 -2.39 -11.65 -2.73
N GLU A 51 -2.30 -10.57 -3.49
CA GLU A 51 -1.16 -10.38 -4.38
C GLU A 51 0.13 -10.30 -3.58
N CYS A 52 0.13 -9.55 -2.49
CA CYS A 52 1.30 -9.45 -1.62
C CYS A 52 1.68 -10.79 -1.02
N GLN A 53 0.68 -11.57 -0.59
CA GLN A 53 0.92 -12.89 0.00
C GLN A 53 1.55 -13.84 -1.02
N ARG A 54 1.09 -13.82 -2.26
CA ARG A 54 1.66 -14.65 -3.31
C ARG A 54 3.12 -14.27 -3.60
N VAL A 55 3.40 -12.98 -3.65
CA VAL A 55 4.77 -12.52 -3.87
C VAL A 55 5.66 -12.89 -2.67
N ALA A 56 5.15 -12.73 -1.45
CA ALA A 56 5.89 -13.10 -0.25
C ALA A 56 6.21 -14.59 -0.24
N GLN A 57 5.22 -15.42 -0.54
CA GLN A 57 5.40 -16.87 -0.56
C GLN A 57 6.47 -17.27 -1.58
N ALA A 58 6.40 -16.71 -2.78
CA ALA A 58 7.39 -17.00 -3.81
C ALA A 58 8.78 -16.45 -3.46
N SER A 59 8.84 -15.49 -2.54
CA SER A 59 10.10 -14.94 -2.05
C SER A 59 10.62 -15.69 -0.83
N GLY A 60 9.94 -16.75 -0.41
CA GLY A 60 10.36 -17.53 0.77
C GLY A 60 9.99 -16.89 2.10
N ILE A 61 9.03 -15.95 2.08
CA ILE A 61 8.62 -15.25 3.29
C ILE A 61 7.30 -15.83 3.79
N ALA A 62 7.27 -16.21 5.07
CA ALA A 62 6.06 -16.70 5.71
C ALA A 62 5.38 -15.52 6.43
N LEU A 63 4.31 -15.00 5.84
CA LEU A 63 3.53 -13.95 6.49
C LEU A 63 2.68 -14.54 7.61
N PRO A 64 2.39 -13.75 8.67
CA PRO A 64 1.46 -14.22 9.70
C PRO A 64 0.12 -14.61 9.10
N ALA A 65 -0.50 -15.65 9.68
CA ALA A 65 -1.76 -16.17 9.18
C ALA A 65 -2.89 -15.15 9.28
N ASP A 66 -2.78 -14.19 10.19
CA ASP A 66 -3.79 -13.17 10.41
C ASP A 66 -3.51 -11.86 9.66
N THR A 67 -2.64 -11.89 8.65
CA THR A 67 -2.26 -10.67 7.92
C THR A 67 -3.47 -9.95 7.34
N LEU A 68 -4.39 -10.68 6.70
CA LEU A 68 -5.58 -10.04 6.14
C LEU A 68 -6.46 -9.44 7.24
N ASP A 69 -6.65 -10.17 8.33
CA ASP A 69 -7.43 -9.65 9.47
C ASP A 69 -6.81 -8.38 10.03
N ALA A 70 -5.48 -8.35 10.14
CA ALA A 70 -4.79 -7.16 10.63
C ALA A 70 -5.01 -5.97 9.70
N VAL A 71 -4.99 -6.20 8.40
CA VAL A 71 -5.26 -5.14 7.41
C VAL A 71 -6.69 -4.62 7.59
N LEU A 72 -7.66 -5.51 7.67
CA LEU A 72 -9.06 -5.10 7.79
C LEU A 72 -9.35 -4.40 9.12
N HIS A 73 -8.61 -4.73 10.17
CA HIS A 73 -8.83 -4.15 11.50
C HIS A 73 -8.10 -2.84 11.73
N LEU A 74 -7.08 -2.53 10.92
CA LEU A 74 -6.27 -1.33 11.16
C LEU A 74 -7.11 -0.06 11.20
N ALA A 75 -8.09 0.04 10.32
CA ALA A 75 -8.94 1.22 10.26
C ALA A 75 -9.78 1.41 11.52
N ALA A 76 -10.10 0.31 12.23
CA ALA A 76 -10.85 0.41 13.48
C ALA A 76 -10.00 0.97 14.62
N THR A 77 -8.69 0.71 14.59
CA THR A 77 -7.78 1.22 15.62
C THR A 77 -7.26 2.61 15.32
N MET A 78 -7.23 2.99 14.05
CA MET A 78 -6.67 4.28 13.61
C MET A 78 -7.60 4.93 12.58
N PRO A 79 -8.87 5.19 12.94
CA PRO A 79 -9.85 5.65 11.93
C PRO A 79 -9.53 7.02 11.34
N GLY A 80 -8.87 7.89 12.09
CA GLY A 80 -8.51 9.23 11.59
C GLY A 80 -7.18 9.29 10.87
N GLN A 81 -6.49 8.17 10.73
CA GLN A 81 -5.15 8.17 10.17
C GLN A 81 -5.18 8.41 8.66
N MET A 82 -4.36 9.36 8.22
CA MET A 82 -4.04 9.56 6.81
C MET A 82 -2.69 8.88 6.55
N SER A 83 -2.55 8.24 5.39
CA SER A 83 -1.30 7.54 5.11
C SER A 83 -0.13 8.49 4.92
N SER A 84 1.09 7.99 5.09
CA SER A 84 2.28 8.77 4.82
C SER A 84 2.32 9.24 3.36
N THR A 85 1.86 8.39 2.44
CA THR A 85 1.79 8.76 1.03
C THR A 85 0.83 9.95 0.84
N ALA A 86 -0.34 9.90 1.46
CA ALA A 86 -1.28 11.02 1.39
C ALA A 86 -0.67 12.30 1.96
N GLN A 87 0.03 12.18 3.07
CA GLN A 87 0.67 13.33 3.70
C GLN A 87 1.79 13.90 2.83
N ASP A 88 2.60 13.03 2.22
CA ASP A 88 3.67 13.49 1.34
C ASP A 88 3.10 14.25 0.15
N LEU A 89 2.07 13.71 -0.51
CA LEU A 89 1.47 14.38 -1.66
C LEU A 89 0.84 15.71 -1.26
N ALA A 90 0.22 15.78 -0.09
CA ALA A 90 -0.37 17.02 0.40
C ALA A 90 0.69 18.09 0.64
N ARG A 91 1.91 17.69 0.93
CA ARG A 91 3.05 18.60 1.14
C ARG A 91 3.85 18.86 -0.13
N GLY A 92 3.39 18.36 -1.26
CA GLY A 92 4.11 18.52 -2.52
C GLY A 92 5.36 17.68 -2.64
N LYS A 93 5.43 16.58 -1.92
CA LYS A 93 6.60 15.70 -1.93
C LYS A 93 6.30 14.40 -2.66
N ARG A 94 7.30 13.84 -3.33
CA ARG A 94 7.20 12.49 -3.83
C ARG A 94 7.10 11.52 -2.66
N SER A 95 6.31 10.49 -2.86
CA SER A 95 6.08 9.49 -1.83
C SER A 95 7.03 8.31 -1.96
N GLU A 96 6.88 7.37 -1.04
CA GLU A 96 7.63 6.12 -1.03
C GLU A 96 6.91 5.02 -1.82
N ILE A 97 5.97 5.37 -2.68
CA ILE A 97 5.12 4.37 -3.34
C ILE A 97 5.93 3.35 -4.15
N ASP A 98 7.08 3.75 -4.68
CA ASP A 98 7.96 2.83 -5.40
C ASP A 98 8.48 1.70 -4.52
N HIS A 99 8.59 1.96 -3.21
CA HIS A 99 9.08 0.97 -2.25
C HIS A 99 7.94 0.22 -1.57
N LEU A 100 6.71 0.52 -1.91
CA LEU A 100 5.51 -0.13 -1.38
C LEU A 100 4.86 -0.95 -2.49
N ASN A 101 3.76 -0.47 -3.06
CA ASN A 101 3.10 -1.19 -4.15
C ASN A 101 4.06 -1.41 -5.33
N GLY A 102 4.93 -0.43 -5.62
CA GLY A 102 5.91 -0.57 -6.68
C GLY A 102 6.90 -1.71 -6.43
N TYR A 103 7.30 -1.91 -5.19
CA TYR A 103 8.18 -3.04 -4.85
C TYR A 103 7.47 -4.37 -5.13
N ILE A 104 6.22 -4.49 -4.70
CA ILE A 104 5.43 -5.71 -4.93
C ILE A 104 5.31 -5.98 -6.43
N VAL A 105 5.06 -4.95 -7.22
CA VAL A 105 4.96 -5.10 -8.67
C VAL A 105 6.26 -5.62 -9.27
N ARG A 106 7.39 -4.98 -8.94
CA ARG A 106 8.68 -5.39 -9.50
C ARG A 106 9.07 -6.79 -9.04
N ARG A 107 8.84 -7.10 -7.77
CA ARG A 107 9.16 -8.42 -7.25
C ARG A 107 8.28 -9.48 -7.90
N GLY A 108 7.00 -9.17 -8.08
CA GLY A 108 6.08 -10.07 -8.77
C GLY A 108 6.53 -10.34 -10.19
N GLU A 109 6.92 -9.31 -10.92
CA GLU A 109 7.42 -9.49 -12.29
C GLU A 109 8.63 -10.42 -12.33
N ALA A 110 9.58 -10.21 -11.40
CA ALA A 110 10.76 -11.05 -11.34
C ALA A 110 10.44 -12.51 -11.03
N LEU A 111 9.34 -12.77 -10.34
CA LEU A 111 8.93 -14.12 -9.92
C LEU A 111 7.81 -14.70 -10.79
N GLY A 112 7.36 -13.98 -11.80
CA GLY A 112 6.29 -14.44 -12.66
C GLY A 112 4.91 -14.42 -12.02
N ILE A 113 4.69 -13.52 -11.06
CA ILE A 113 3.42 -13.39 -10.34
C ILE A 113 2.75 -12.09 -10.74
N ALA A 114 1.50 -12.18 -11.20
CA ALA A 114 0.73 -11.01 -11.57
C ALA A 114 0.28 -10.25 -10.32
N THR A 115 0.40 -8.93 -10.37
CA THR A 115 -0.01 -8.06 -9.27
C THR A 115 -0.83 -6.88 -9.79
N PRO A 116 -1.96 -7.16 -10.47
CA PRO A 116 -2.67 -6.11 -11.20
C PRO A 116 -3.22 -4.99 -10.31
N VAL A 117 -3.70 -5.30 -9.11
CA VAL A 117 -4.25 -4.27 -8.24
C VAL A 117 -3.13 -3.40 -7.68
N ASN A 118 -2.05 -4.00 -7.20
CA ASN A 118 -0.90 -3.22 -6.74
C ASN A 118 -0.32 -2.38 -7.87
N ARG A 119 -0.28 -2.91 -9.09
CA ARG A 119 0.20 -2.17 -10.24
C ARG A 119 -0.67 -0.95 -10.53
N LEU A 120 -1.99 -1.12 -10.47
CA LEU A 120 -2.91 -0.01 -10.69
C LEU A 120 -2.69 1.09 -9.65
N LEU A 121 -2.62 0.70 -8.38
CA LEU A 121 -2.43 1.65 -7.30
C LEU A 121 -1.10 2.39 -7.42
N HIS A 122 -0.04 1.67 -7.69
CA HIS A 122 1.28 2.27 -7.91
C HIS A 122 1.23 3.29 -9.05
N THR A 123 0.63 2.90 -10.16
CA THR A 123 0.53 3.77 -11.34
C THR A 123 -0.25 5.03 -11.02
N LEU A 124 -1.38 4.90 -10.33
CA LEU A 124 -2.21 6.07 -10.01
C LEU A 124 -1.48 7.05 -9.10
N VAL A 125 -0.77 6.55 -8.10
CA VAL A 125 -0.02 7.45 -7.22
C VAL A 125 1.10 8.15 -7.98
N ARG A 126 1.82 7.42 -8.86
CA ARG A 126 2.87 8.04 -9.67
C ARG A 126 2.29 9.11 -10.60
N LEU A 127 1.10 8.89 -11.14
CA LEU A 127 0.44 9.91 -11.95
C LEU A 127 0.07 11.12 -11.12
N LEU A 128 -0.42 10.90 -9.90
CA LEU A 128 -0.71 12.02 -9.00
C LEU A 128 0.54 12.84 -8.69
N GLU A 129 1.69 12.18 -8.56
CA GLU A 129 2.94 12.87 -8.29
C GLU A 129 3.33 13.81 -9.41
N ARG A 130 2.86 13.60 -10.63
CA ARG A 130 3.13 14.49 -11.74
C ARG A 130 2.45 15.85 -11.60
N HIS A 131 1.45 15.97 -10.75
CA HIS A 131 0.78 17.24 -10.47
C HIS A 131 1.43 18.01 -9.33
N LEU A 132 2.49 17.47 -8.74
CA LEU A 132 3.20 18.20 -7.71
C LEU A 132 3.83 19.47 -8.32
N PRO A 133 3.86 20.57 -7.57
CA PRO A 133 4.53 21.75 -8.06
C PRO A 133 5.97 21.41 -8.40
N ALA A 134 6.48 22.03 -9.44
CA ALA A 134 7.86 21.91 -9.75
C ALA A 134 8.54 22.15 -8.44
N GLN A 135 9.36 21.22 -8.09
CA GLN A 135 10.00 21.26 -6.83
C GLN A 135 10.81 22.44 -6.75
N ALA A 136 10.06 23.40 -6.77
CA ALA A 136 10.72 24.60 -6.64
C ALA A 136 11.56 24.44 -5.47
N GLY A 137 10.95 23.78 -4.57
CA GLY A 137 11.77 23.43 -3.57
C GLY A 137 12.90 22.70 -4.12
N GLY A 138 12.59 21.83 -4.88
CA GLY A 138 13.65 21.18 -5.51
C GLY A 138 14.38 22.21 -6.22
N ALA A 139 13.76 22.96 -6.85
CA ALA A 139 14.42 23.92 -7.63
C ALA A 139 15.06 24.89 -6.73
N ALA A 140 14.72 24.98 -5.72
CA ALA A 140 15.44 25.99 -4.95
C ALA A 140 16.82 25.55 -4.75
#